data_7bf2420725f3be26bd7d989a7d986527
#
_entry.id   7bf2420725f3be26bd7d989a7d986527
#
_cell.length_a   1.000
_cell.length_b   1.000
_cell.length_c   1.000
_cell.angle_alpha   90.00
_cell.angle_beta   90.00
_cell.angle_gamma   90.00
#
_symmetry.space_group_name_H-M   'P 1'
#
loop_
_entity.id
_entity.type
_entity.pdbx_description
1 polymer ?
#
loop_
_entity_poly.entity_id
_entity_poly.type
_entity_poly.pdbx_seq_one_letter_code
_entity_poly.pdbx_strand_id
1 'polypeptide(L)'
;MNREFGDLNPLFYGYEECASGKTFGPAVRKYTLIHYVVRGEGRVTKESGEYAVHAGEAFLIHPHEVVTYYADKHNPWYYQWVAFDGVLSTHFAELPAVIPFPIGFMQKVMEAGDQDLPEYRVASLLFSLYAELFEEKQPRNHYVRQVQDRIRALYMQPLRIEQIAEDLNLDRRYLSRVFKQKTGQTVQEYLISVRIEESMRLLEEGRTVEESAHLCGYEDAFNFSKMFKKRVGMSPMQWKKKNGG
;
A
#
# COMPACT_ATOMS: atom_id res chain seq x y z
N MET A 1 17.09 5.28 18.90
CA MET A 1 16.22 5.18 17.73
C MET A 1 15.01 4.36 18.13
N ASN A 2 13.87 5.00 18.28
CA ASN A 2 12.61 4.29 18.45
C ASN A 2 12.26 3.66 17.11
N ARG A 3 12.29 2.33 17.00
CA ARG A 3 11.74 1.58 15.86
C ARG A 3 10.27 1.30 16.14
N GLU A 4 9.45 2.33 16.05
CA GLU A 4 8.01 2.20 16.32
C GLU A 4 7.24 1.62 15.14
N PHE A 5 7.76 1.80 13.90
CA PHE A 5 7.10 1.37 12.68
C PHE A 5 7.98 0.39 11.90
N GLY A 6 7.49 -0.85 11.74
CA GLY A 6 8.23 -1.89 11.01
C GLY A 6 8.29 -1.66 9.49
N ASP A 7 7.25 -1.05 8.93
CA ASP A 7 7.07 -0.91 7.48
C ASP A 7 7.72 0.38 6.92
N LEU A 8 7.37 1.55 7.46
CA LEU A 8 7.98 2.85 7.16
C LEU A 8 8.18 3.61 8.47
N ASN A 9 9.42 3.76 8.88
CA ASN A 9 9.79 4.35 10.15
C ASN A 9 10.56 5.66 9.92
N PRO A 10 10.00 6.83 10.25
CA PRO A 10 10.70 8.10 10.14
C PRO A 10 11.86 8.16 11.14
N LEU A 11 13.02 8.64 10.69
CA LEU A 11 14.23 8.76 11.51
C LEU A 11 14.52 10.20 11.88
N PHE A 12 14.57 11.08 10.90
CA PHE A 12 14.75 12.52 11.05
C PHE A 12 14.36 13.24 9.75
N TYR A 13 14.16 14.54 9.86
CA TYR A 13 13.87 15.45 8.75
C TYR A 13 14.57 16.77 9.00
N GLY A 14 14.67 17.62 7.99
CA GLY A 14 15.28 18.93 8.12
C GLY A 14 15.34 19.68 6.80
N TYR A 15 16.02 20.81 6.83
CA TYR A 15 16.21 21.66 5.67
C TYR A 15 17.59 22.33 5.71
N GLU A 16 18.04 22.75 4.53
CA GLU A 16 19.28 23.55 4.43
C GLU A 16 19.21 24.49 3.24
N GLU A 17 19.60 25.73 3.49
CA GLU A 17 19.91 26.71 2.46
C GLU A 17 21.42 26.65 2.19
N CYS A 18 21.80 26.12 1.04
CA CYS A 18 23.19 25.87 0.72
C CYS A 18 23.90 27.11 0.23
N ALA A 19 25.14 27.31 0.67
CA ALA A 19 26.03 28.27 0.05
C ALA A 19 26.43 27.81 -1.37
N SER A 20 26.87 28.76 -2.20
CA SER A 20 27.37 28.54 -3.55
C SER A 20 28.40 27.39 -3.60
N GLY A 21 28.14 26.39 -4.43
CA GLY A 21 29.02 25.24 -4.63
C GLY A 21 29.22 24.34 -3.40
N LYS A 22 28.43 24.50 -2.34
CA LYS A 22 28.49 23.63 -1.16
C LYS A 22 28.35 22.16 -1.55
N THR A 23 29.32 21.37 -1.14
CA THR A 23 29.39 19.94 -1.44
C THR A 23 29.20 19.11 -0.17
N PHE A 24 28.48 18.03 -0.29
CA PHE A 24 28.33 16.99 0.72
C PHE A 24 28.72 15.62 0.16
N GLY A 25 29.56 14.88 0.89
CA GLY A 25 30.03 13.56 0.48
C GLY A 25 31.49 13.54 0.01
N PRO A 26 32.00 12.39 -0.48
CA PRO A 26 31.25 11.11 -0.58
C PRO A 26 30.81 10.57 0.78
N ALA A 27 29.58 10.06 0.84
CA ALA A 27 29.03 9.52 2.06
C ALA A 27 28.13 8.30 1.79
N VAL A 28 28.03 7.42 2.78
CA VAL A 28 27.16 6.23 2.77
C VAL A 28 26.15 6.35 3.90
N ARG A 29 24.91 5.94 3.62
CA ARG A 29 23.81 5.93 4.59
C ARG A 29 23.34 4.49 4.85
N LYS A 30 22.67 4.28 6.00
CA LYS A 30 22.02 2.99 6.34
C LYS A 30 20.49 3.04 6.20
N TYR A 31 19.96 4.11 5.68
CA TYR A 31 18.55 4.43 5.56
C TYR A 31 18.26 5.09 4.20
N THR A 32 17.02 5.12 3.82
CA THR A 32 16.55 5.86 2.65
C THR A 32 16.41 7.34 3.03
N LEU A 33 16.83 8.23 2.14
CA LEU A 33 16.76 9.66 2.32
C LEU A 33 16.22 10.32 1.04
N ILE A 34 15.18 11.11 1.18
CA ILE A 34 14.61 11.92 0.10
C ILE A 34 15.00 13.37 0.34
N HIS A 35 15.67 13.99 -0.63
CA HIS A 35 15.93 15.42 -0.66
C HIS A 35 15.05 16.07 -1.72
N TYR A 36 14.17 16.96 -1.31
CA TYR A 36 13.32 17.75 -2.20
C TYR A 36 13.92 19.16 -2.39
N VAL A 37 14.16 19.56 -3.63
CA VAL A 37 14.66 20.88 -3.96
C VAL A 37 13.51 21.87 -4.05
N VAL A 38 13.45 22.79 -3.10
CA VAL A 38 12.40 23.82 -3.02
C VAL A 38 12.66 24.96 -4.01
N ARG A 39 13.92 25.37 -4.13
CA ARG A 39 14.39 26.39 -5.06
C ARG A 39 15.87 26.18 -5.39
N GLY A 40 16.31 26.78 -6.50
CA GLY A 40 17.69 26.61 -6.99
C GLY A 40 17.88 25.26 -7.68
N GLU A 41 19.14 24.89 -7.82
CA GLU A 41 19.55 23.67 -8.50
C GLU A 41 20.88 23.15 -7.99
N GLY A 42 21.21 21.92 -8.37
CA GLY A 42 22.48 21.27 -8.04
C GLY A 42 22.64 19.94 -8.76
N ARG A 43 23.62 19.16 -8.31
CA ARG A 43 23.89 17.85 -8.89
C ARG A 43 24.09 16.80 -7.82
N VAL A 44 23.71 15.58 -8.13
CA VAL A 44 23.97 14.38 -7.34
C VAL A 44 24.76 13.38 -8.17
N THR A 45 25.86 12.90 -7.62
CA THR A 45 26.75 11.89 -8.22
C THR A 45 26.58 10.59 -7.44
N LYS A 46 26.30 9.53 -8.14
CA LYS A 46 26.14 8.16 -7.68
C LYS A 46 27.00 7.22 -8.51
N GLU A 47 27.08 5.94 -8.16
CA GLU A 47 27.74 4.92 -8.98
C GLU A 47 27.10 4.82 -10.38
N SER A 48 25.79 5.00 -10.47
CA SER A 48 25.02 4.97 -11.73
C SER A 48 25.20 6.19 -12.63
N GLY A 49 25.82 7.26 -12.16
CA GLY A 49 26.08 8.48 -12.93
C GLY A 49 25.87 9.77 -12.18
N GLU A 50 25.93 10.88 -12.91
CA GLU A 50 25.66 12.22 -12.39
C GLU A 50 24.33 12.74 -12.91
N TYR A 51 23.53 13.31 -12.03
CA TYR A 51 22.16 13.79 -12.30
C TYR A 51 22.03 15.26 -11.89
N ALA A 52 21.50 16.09 -12.78
CA ALA A 52 21.05 17.43 -12.43
C ALA A 52 19.73 17.36 -11.68
N VAL A 53 19.52 18.24 -10.71
CA VAL A 53 18.31 18.31 -9.90
C VAL A 53 17.87 19.76 -9.78
N HIS A 54 16.60 20.03 -10.08
CA HIS A 54 16.03 21.39 -10.12
C HIS A 54 14.90 21.54 -9.10
N ALA A 55 14.49 22.78 -8.90
CA ALA A 55 13.33 23.07 -8.07
C ALA A 55 12.08 22.27 -8.50
N GLY A 56 11.37 21.67 -7.54
CA GLY A 56 10.22 20.80 -7.77
C GLY A 56 10.56 19.32 -7.94
N GLU A 57 11.85 18.98 -7.97
CA GLU A 57 12.32 17.60 -8.04
C GLU A 57 12.89 17.13 -6.70
N ALA A 58 12.93 15.82 -6.52
CA ALA A 58 13.62 15.19 -5.41
C ALA A 58 14.66 14.19 -5.92
N PHE A 59 15.79 14.12 -5.22
CA PHE A 59 16.74 13.03 -5.39
C PHE A 59 16.71 12.09 -4.18
N LEU A 60 16.85 10.80 -4.49
CA LEU A 60 16.78 9.73 -3.51
C LEU A 60 18.19 9.21 -3.22
N ILE A 61 18.49 8.92 -1.97
CA ILE A 61 19.69 8.23 -1.53
C ILE A 61 19.24 6.93 -0.86
N HIS A 62 19.77 5.80 -1.35
CA HIS A 62 19.43 4.48 -0.83
C HIS A 62 20.45 3.98 0.19
N PRO A 63 20.06 3.02 1.04
CA PRO A 63 21.00 2.39 1.97
C PRO A 63 22.21 1.82 1.23
N HIS A 64 23.39 2.04 1.81
CA HIS A 64 24.70 1.54 1.33
C HIS A 64 25.19 2.13 0.00
N GLU A 65 24.50 3.11 -0.56
CA GLU A 65 24.91 3.82 -1.77
C GLU A 65 25.95 4.90 -1.43
N VAL A 66 27.01 4.99 -2.23
CA VAL A 66 28.00 6.08 -2.14
C VAL A 66 27.49 7.25 -2.94
N VAL A 67 27.24 8.38 -2.28
CA VAL A 67 26.64 9.57 -2.91
C VAL A 67 27.44 10.81 -2.56
N THR A 68 27.65 11.65 -3.57
CA THR A 68 28.14 13.03 -3.42
C THR A 68 27.11 13.96 -4.09
N TYR A 69 26.81 15.08 -3.46
CA TYR A 69 25.95 16.06 -4.07
C TYR A 69 26.43 17.48 -3.75
N TYR A 70 26.16 18.42 -4.65
CA TYR A 70 26.61 19.78 -4.54
C TYR A 70 25.64 20.79 -5.14
N ALA A 71 25.55 21.95 -4.48
CA ALA A 71 24.76 23.08 -4.93
C ALA A 71 25.40 23.73 -6.16
N ASP A 72 24.59 24.24 -7.07
CA ASP A 72 25.09 25.08 -8.17
C ASP A 72 25.80 26.34 -7.64
N LYS A 73 26.77 26.84 -8.40
CA LYS A 73 27.57 28.00 -7.98
C LYS A 73 26.83 29.34 -8.14
N HIS A 74 25.91 29.41 -9.09
CA HIS A 74 25.21 30.64 -9.43
C HIS A 74 23.76 30.64 -8.90
N ASN A 75 23.14 29.44 -8.78
CA ASN A 75 21.78 29.24 -8.32
C ASN A 75 21.70 28.13 -7.28
N PRO A 76 22.39 28.28 -6.11
CA PRO A 76 22.45 27.21 -5.11
C PRO A 76 21.09 26.86 -4.57
N TRP A 77 20.89 25.58 -4.36
CA TRP A 77 19.62 25.07 -3.88
C TRP A 77 19.34 25.35 -2.40
N TYR A 78 18.05 25.49 -2.11
CA TYR A 78 17.47 25.26 -0.80
C TYR A 78 16.69 23.95 -0.88
N TYR A 79 16.99 22.98 -0.04
CA TYR A 79 16.33 21.70 -0.03
C TYR A 79 15.81 21.32 1.36
N GLN A 80 14.83 20.45 1.37
CA GLN A 80 14.27 19.80 2.54
C GLN A 80 14.45 18.31 2.41
N TRP A 81 14.63 17.60 3.53
CA TRP A 81 14.79 16.14 3.49
C TRP A 81 13.98 15.44 4.55
N VAL A 82 13.68 14.15 4.30
CA VAL A 82 13.16 13.18 5.24
C VAL A 82 13.94 11.88 5.11
N ALA A 83 14.39 11.34 6.25
CA ALA A 83 15.06 10.06 6.35
C ALA A 83 14.12 9.04 6.98
N PHE A 84 14.12 7.83 6.45
CA PHE A 84 13.31 6.73 6.96
C PHE A 84 13.93 5.37 6.65
N ASP A 85 13.55 4.34 7.41
CA ASP A 85 13.85 2.93 7.16
C ASP A 85 12.57 2.09 7.23
N GLY A 86 12.69 0.76 7.26
CA GLY A 86 11.57 -0.17 7.31
C GLY A 86 11.47 -1.03 6.04
N VAL A 87 10.61 -2.04 6.08
CA VAL A 87 10.51 -3.04 5.00
C VAL A 87 10.12 -2.40 3.66
N LEU A 88 9.16 -1.49 3.66
CA LEU A 88 8.69 -0.83 2.44
C LEU A 88 9.67 0.21 1.88
N SER A 89 10.66 0.64 2.67
CA SER A 89 11.67 1.59 2.20
C SER A 89 12.53 1.02 1.06
N THR A 90 12.63 -0.31 0.96
CA THR A 90 13.37 -1.00 -0.11
C THR A 90 12.77 -0.79 -1.50
N HIS A 91 11.45 -0.57 -1.60
CA HIS A 91 10.77 -0.32 -2.87
C HIS A 91 11.20 1.01 -3.50
N PHE A 92 11.62 1.98 -2.69
CA PHE A 92 12.12 3.26 -3.22
C PHE A 92 13.38 3.11 -4.08
N ALA A 93 14.12 1.99 -3.96
CA ALA A 93 15.26 1.68 -4.82
C ALA A 93 14.86 1.39 -6.28
N GLU A 94 13.57 1.10 -6.55
CA GLU A 94 13.04 0.91 -7.89
C GLU A 94 12.75 2.23 -8.62
N LEU A 95 12.75 3.35 -7.90
CA LEU A 95 12.52 4.67 -8.45
C LEU A 95 13.78 5.22 -9.12
N PRO A 96 13.65 6.10 -10.14
CA PRO A 96 14.78 6.85 -10.70
C PRO A 96 15.53 7.65 -9.62
N ALA A 97 16.81 7.91 -9.85
CA ALA A 97 17.66 8.68 -8.94
C ALA A 97 17.12 10.10 -8.64
N VAL A 98 16.42 10.67 -9.62
CA VAL A 98 15.72 11.97 -9.54
C VAL A 98 14.30 11.78 -10.04
N ILE A 99 13.33 12.30 -9.31
CA ILE A 99 11.90 12.22 -9.65
C ILE A 99 11.23 13.58 -9.48
N PRO A 100 10.20 13.92 -10.30
CA PRO A 100 9.25 14.97 -9.93
C PRO A 100 8.62 14.61 -8.59
N PHE A 101 8.48 15.59 -7.70
CA PHE A 101 8.05 15.30 -6.33
C PHE A 101 6.74 16.01 -5.99
N PRO A 102 5.83 15.40 -5.18
CA PRO A 102 4.56 16.00 -4.83
C PRO A 102 4.72 17.36 -4.13
N ILE A 103 4.12 18.39 -4.72
CA ILE A 103 4.17 19.76 -4.18
C ILE A 103 3.53 19.77 -2.78
N GLY A 104 4.21 20.40 -1.81
CA GLY A 104 3.70 20.56 -0.46
C GLY A 104 3.88 19.35 0.46
N PHE A 105 4.38 18.21 -0.02
CA PHE A 105 4.65 17.06 0.85
C PHE A 105 5.67 17.42 1.94
N MET A 106 6.82 17.95 1.57
CA MET A 106 7.88 18.28 2.53
C MET A 106 7.48 19.43 3.46
N GLN A 107 6.64 20.36 2.99
CA GLN A 107 6.06 21.37 3.88
C GLN A 107 5.23 20.73 4.99
N LYS A 108 4.37 19.76 4.65
CA LYS A 108 3.60 18.99 5.64
C LYS A 108 4.49 18.22 6.61
N VAL A 109 5.63 17.67 6.14
CA VAL A 109 6.61 17.00 7.00
C VAL A 109 7.21 17.98 8.00
N MET A 110 7.59 19.19 7.58
CA MET A 110 8.12 20.21 8.48
C MET A 110 7.07 20.65 9.50
N GLU A 111 5.84 20.96 9.06
CA GLU A 111 4.72 21.33 9.92
C GLU A 111 4.36 20.22 10.93
N ALA A 112 4.40 18.95 10.50
CA ALA A 112 4.13 17.81 11.36
C ALA A 112 5.19 17.64 12.46
N GLY A 113 6.42 18.01 12.15
CA GLY A 113 7.54 17.95 13.08
C GLY A 113 7.48 18.93 14.25
N ASP A 114 6.76 20.03 14.08
CA ASP A 114 6.57 21.07 15.09
C ASP A 114 5.33 20.80 15.98
N GLN A 115 4.64 19.68 15.80
CA GLN A 115 3.42 19.32 16.53
C GLN A 115 3.66 18.18 17.53
N ASP A 116 2.64 17.88 18.35
CA ASP A 116 2.65 16.73 19.23
C ASP A 116 2.69 15.42 18.44
N LEU A 117 3.44 14.44 18.93
CA LEU A 117 3.63 13.11 18.31
C LEU A 117 4.16 13.18 16.85
N PRO A 118 5.30 13.86 16.62
CA PRO A 118 5.81 14.10 15.27
C PRO A 118 6.12 12.81 14.51
N GLU A 119 6.57 11.75 15.18
CA GLU A 119 6.91 10.46 14.57
C GLU A 119 5.67 9.84 13.89
N TYR A 120 4.52 9.83 14.56
CA TYR A 120 3.27 9.28 14.00
C TYR A 120 2.75 10.12 12.83
N ARG A 121 2.88 11.44 12.91
CA ARG A 121 2.45 12.35 11.85
C ARG A 121 3.32 12.20 10.60
N VAL A 122 4.64 12.17 10.77
CA VAL A 122 5.58 11.98 9.66
C VAL A 122 5.43 10.57 9.08
N ALA A 123 5.23 9.53 9.90
CA ALA A 123 4.93 8.18 9.41
C ALA A 123 3.66 8.15 8.55
N SER A 124 2.57 8.79 8.99
CA SER A 124 1.33 8.89 8.21
C SER A 124 1.56 9.55 6.84
N LEU A 125 2.38 10.60 6.78
CA LEU A 125 2.76 11.25 5.52
C LEU A 125 3.61 10.32 4.64
N LEU A 126 4.56 9.59 5.20
CA LEU A 126 5.38 8.61 4.45
C LEU A 126 4.52 7.50 3.86
N PHE A 127 3.53 6.97 4.59
CA PHE A 127 2.59 5.99 4.04
C PHE A 127 1.72 6.59 2.91
N SER A 128 1.30 7.85 3.05
CA SER A 128 0.57 8.54 1.98
C SER A 128 1.42 8.73 0.72
N LEU A 129 2.69 9.13 0.89
CA LEU A 129 3.66 9.24 -0.21
C LEU A 129 3.91 7.88 -0.88
N TYR A 130 4.09 6.83 -0.08
CA TYR A 130 4.27 5.47 -0.59
C TYR A 130 3.07 5.05 -1.46
N ALA A 131 1.84 5.26 -0.98
CA ALA A 131 0.65 4.98 -1.75
C ALA A 131 0.62 5.79 -3.07
N GLU A 132 0.98 7.06 -3.05
CA GLU A 132 1.01 7.92 -4.25
C GLU A 132 2.06 7.46 -5.28
N LEU A 133 3.25 7.05 -4.83
CA LEU A 133 4.35 6.66 -5.71
C LEU A 133 4.22 5.23 -6.23
N PHE A 134 3.71 4.31 -5.42
CA PHE A 134 3.68 2.87 -5.71
C PHE A 134 2.28 2.31 -5.94
N GLU A 135 1.21 3.06 -5.66
CA GLU A 135 -0.09 2.65 -6.17
C GLU A 135 0.00 2.55 -7.70
N GLU A 136 -0.15 1.34 -8.20
CA GLU A 136 -0.40 1.18 -9.63
C GLU A 136 -1.58 2.09 -9.98
N LYS A 137 -1.34 3.14 -10.78
CA LYS A 137 -2.37 4.00 -11.38
C LYS A 137 -3.21 3.21 -12.39
N GLN A 138 -3.64 2.02 -12.00
CA GLN A 138 -4.51 1.19 -12.79
C GLN A 138 -5.93 1.24 -12.20
N PRO A 139 -6.86 1.91 -12.88
CA PRO A 139 -8.28 1.90 -12.50
C PRO A 139 -8.81 0.47 -12.25
N ARG A 140 -8.18 -0.53 -12.88
CA ARG A 140 -8.56 -1.95 -12.81
C ARG A 140 -8.37 -2.59 -11.43
N ASN A 141 -7.34 -2.23 -10.67
CA ASN A 141 -7.11 -2.80 -9.33
C ASN A 141 -8.07 -2.21 -8.29
N HIS A 142 -8.42 -0.94 -8.42
CA HIS A 142 -9.38 -0.28 -7.55
C HIS A 142 -10.76 -0.97 -7.58
N TYR A 143 -11.29 -1.28 -8.75
CA TYR A 143 -12.58 -1.97 -8.88
C TYR A 143 -12.56 -3.38 -8.29
N VAL A 144 -11.48 -4.14 -8.50
CA VAL A 144 -11.34 -5.47 -7.92
C VAL A 144 -11.36 -5.42 -6.40
N ARG A 145 -10.62 -4.49 -5.80
CA ARG A 145 -10.60 -4.28 -4.35
C ARG A 145 -11.98 -3.87 -3.81
N GLN A 146 -12.65 -2.91 -4.46
CA GLN A 146 -14.02 -2.50 -4.07
C GLN A 146 -15.01 -3.67 -4.09
N VAL A 147 -14.92 -4.54 -5.11
CA VAL A 147 -15.77 -5.75 -5.19
C VAL A 147 -15.45 -6.71 -4.04
N GLN A 148 -14.17 -6.94 -3.74
CA GLN A 148 -13.74 -7.81 -2.65
C GLN A 148 -14.23 -7.29 -1.29
N ASP A 149 -14.04 -6.00 -1.02
CA ASP A 149 -14.44 -5.35 0.22
C ASP A 149 -15.96 -5.38 0.39
N ARG A 150 -16.71 -5.13 -0.69
CA ARG A 150 -18.17 -5.23 -0.69
C ARG A 150 -18.67 -6.65 -0.43
N ILE A 151 -18.03 -7.64 -1.03
CA ILE A 151 -18.38 -9.05 -0.79
C ILE A 151 -18.12 -9.41 0.67
N ARG A 152 -16.96 -9.04 1.22
CA ARG A 152 -16.63 -9.28 2.63
C ARG A 152 -17.58 -8.59 3.61
N ALA A 153 -18.05 -7.39 3.28
CA ALA A 153 -18.98 -6.65 4.12
C ALA A 153 -20.42 -7.21 4.06
N LEU A 154 -20.83 -7.78 2.91
CA LEU A 154 -22.23 -8.10 2.63
C LEU A 154 -22.46 -9.56 2.23
N TYR A 155 -21.52 -10.48 2.42
CA TYR A 155 -21.62 -11.89 1.98
C TYR A 155 -22.86 -12.61 2.52
N MET A 156 -23.39 -12.22 3.67
CA MET A 156 -24.61 -12.78 4.28
C MET A 156 -25.88 -12.43 3.48
N GLN A 157 -25.85 -11.40 2.64
CA GLN A 157 -26.99 -10.91 1.89
C GLN A 157 -27.04 -11.51 0.48
N PRO A 158 -28.21 -11.46 -0.20
CA PRO A 158 -28.32 -11.79 -1.62
C PRO A 158 -27.54 -10.78 -2.46
N LEU A 159 -26.31 -11.10 -2.85
CA LEU A 159 -25.48 -10.25 -3.71
C LEU A 159 -25.68 -10.64 -5.18
N ARG A 160 -26.07 -9.66 -6.01
CA ARG A 160 -26.15 -9.78 -7.46
C ARG A 160 -24.97 -9.07 -8.10
N ILE A 161 -24.26 -9.75 -8.99
CA ILE A 161 -23.07 -9.20 -9.66
C ILE A 161 -23.45 -7.99 -10.52
N GLU A 162 -24.64 -8.01 -11.09
CA GLU A 162 -25.22 -6.90 -11.85
C GLU A 162 -25.27 -5.63 -11.01
N GLN A 163 -25.81 -5.72 -9.80
CA GLN A 163 -25.91 -4.58 -8.88
C GLN A 163 -24.55 -4.04 -8.49
N ILE A 164 -23.58 -4.94 -8.24
CA ILE A 164 -22.20 -4.52 -7.93
C ILE A 164 -21.58 -3.76 -9.11
N ALA A 165 -21.83 -4.20 -10.34
CA ALA A 165 -21.33 -3.52 -11.54
C ALA A 165 -22.00 -2.15 -11.75
N GLU A 166 -23.32 -2.07 -11.59
CA GLU A 166 -24.08 -0.81 -11.68
C GLU A 166 -23.60 0.23 -10.67
N ASP A 167 -23.43 -0.17 -9.41
CA ASP A 167 -22.95 0.72 -8.33
C ASP A 167 -21.53 1.26 -8.57
N LEU A 168 -20.74 0.53 -9.35
CA LEU A 168 -19.40 0.93 -9.77
C LEU A 168 -19.37 1.66 -11.12
N ASN A 169 -20.55 1.91 -11.73
CA ASN A 169 -20.68 2.44 -13.09
C ASN A 169 -19.90 1.65 -14.15
N LEU A 170 -19.91 0.31 -14.03
CA LEU A 170 -19.20 -0.60 -14.92
C LEU A 170 -20.15 -1.53 -15.67
N ASP A 171 -19.79 -1.90 -16.88
CA ASP A 171 -20.41 -3.04 -17.56
C ASP A 171 -20.10 -4.35 -16.83
N ARG A 172 -21.11 -5.20 -16.62
CA ARG A 172 -21.00 -6.49 -15.92
C ARG A 172 -19.95 -7.41 -16.52
N ARG A 173 -19.85 -7.47 -17.88
CA ARG A 173 -18.88 -8.35 -18.56
C ARG A 173 -17.45 -7.83 -18.37
N TYR A 174 -17.31 -6.51 -18.40
CA TYR A 174 -16.01 -5.86 -18.11
C TYR A 174 -15.57 -6.17 -16.68
N LEU A 175 -16.42 -5.95 -15.67
CA LEU A 175 -16.14 -6.26 -14.27
C LEU A 175 -15.74 -7.72 -14.09
N SER A 176 -16.54 -8.67 -14.61
CA SER A 176 -16.28 -10.11 -14.51
C SER A 176 -14.94 -10.51 -15.12
N ARG A 177 -14.59 -9.93 -16.28
CA ARG A 177 -13.33 -10.19 -16.96
C ARG A 177 -12.14 -9.67 -16.15
N VAL A 178 -12.19 -8.41 -15.68
CA VAL A 178 -11.12 -7.77 -14.92
C VAL A 178 -10.91 -8.50 -13.59
N PHE A 179 -12.02 -8.82 -12.90
CA PHE A 179 -11.96 -9.53 -11.63
C PHE A 179 -11.29 -10.90 -11.78
N LYS A 180 -11.73 -11.70 -12.77
CA LYS A 180 -11.14 -13.03 -13.04
C LYS A 180 -9.68 -12.94 -13.46
N GLN A 181 -9.31 -11.96 -14.28
CA GLN A 181 -7.93 -11.76 -14.73
C GLN A 181 -6.98 -11.45 -13.54
N LYS A 182 -7.46 -10.69 -12.55
CA LYS A 182 -6.64 -10.23 -11.42
C LYS A 182 -6.65 -11.21 -10.24
N THR A 183 -7.77 -11.92 -9.99
CA THR A 183 -7.92 -12.80 -8.82
C THR A 183 -7.82 -14.29 -9.17
N GLY A 184 -7.82 -14.64 -10.45
CA GLY A 184 -7.86 -16.02 -10.93
C GLY A 184 -9.24 -16.69 -10.83
N GLN A 185 -10.22 -16.06 -10.20
CA GLN A 185 -11.56 -16.60 -9.95
C GLN A 185 -12.66 -15.61 -10.35
N THR A 186 -13.86 -16.12 -10.60
CA THR A 186 -15.01 -15.27 -10.86
C THR A 186 -15.50 -14.59 -9.57
N VAL A 187 -16.25 -13.50 -9.70
CA VAL A 187 -16.89 -12.81 -8.55
C VAL A 187 -17.76 -13.77 -7.73
N GLN A 188 -18.51 -14.67 -8.41
CA GLN A 188 -19.35 -15.68 -7.76
C GLN A 188 -18.50 -16.71 -6.99
N GLU A 189 -17.41 -17.18 -7.55
CA GLU A 189 -16.48 -18.11 -6.87
C GLU A 189 -15.83 -17.46 -5.65
N TYR A 190 -15.53 -16.17 -5.73
CA TYR A 190 -15.00 -15.41 -4.59
C TYR A 190 -16.04 -15.25 -3.48
N LEU A 191 -17.30 -14.91 -3.81
CA LEU A 191 -18.38 -14.87 -2.82
C LEU A 191 -18.56 -16.21 -2.11
N ILE A 192 -18.55 -17.30 -2.88
CA ILE A 192 -18.64 -18.67 -2.31
C ILE A 192 -17.45 -18.94 -1.39
N SER A 193 -16.22 -18.59 -1.76
CA SER A 193 -15.06 -18.81 -0.88
C SER A 193 -15.18 -18.05 0.43
N VAL A 194 -15.57 -16.77 0.41
CA VAL A 194 -15.79 -15.97 1.63
C VAL A 194 -16.87 -16.62 2.53
N ARG A 195 -17.99 -17.03 1.95
CA ARG A 195 -19.06 -17.71 2.71
C ARG A 195 -18.61 -19.01 3.36
N ILE A 196 -17.81 -19.80 2.65
CA ILE A 196 -17.29 -21.07 3.15
C ILE A 196 -16.26 -20.82 4.27
N GLU A 197 -15.34 -19.86 4.10
CA GLU A 197 -14.37 -19.50 5.13
C GLU A 197 -15.05 -19.08 6.44
N GLU A 198 -16.06 -18.20 6.36
CA GLU A 198 -16.82 -17.77 7.53
C GLU A 198 -17.63 -18.92 8.15
N SER A 199 -18.18 -19.80 7.33
CA SER A 199 -18.92 -20.97 7.86
C SER A 199 -18.01 -21.95 8.59
N MET A 200 -16.75 -22.11 8.18
CA MET A 200 -15.76 -22.90 8.89
C MET A 200 -15.54 -22.36 10.30
N ARG A 201 -15.35 -21.04 10.45
CA ARG A 201 -15.19 -20.36 11.73
C ARG A 201 -16.42 -20.55 12.63
N LEU A 202 -17.64 -20.37 12.09
CA LEU A 202 -18.88 -20.55 12.85
C LEU A 202 -19.07 -22.01 13.34
N LEU A 203 -18.70 -23.00 12.52
CA LEU A 203 -18.74 -24.41 12.89
C LEU A 203 -17.73 -24.74 14.00
N GLU A 204 -16.53 -24.15 13.98
CA GLU A 204 -15.52 -24.26 15.01
C GLU A 204 -15.97 -23.63 16.33
N GLU A 205 -16.71 -22.52 16.27
CA GLU A 205 -17.35 -21.86 17.42
C GLU A 205 -18.56 -22.64 17.99
N GLY A 206 -18.85 -23.83 17.44
CA GLY A 206 -19.90 -24.70 17.94
C GLY A 206 -21.28 -24.49 17.33
N ARG A 207 -21.48 -23.56 16.37
CA ARG A 207 -22.76 -23.37 15.68
C ARG A 207 -23.20 -24.64 14.94
N THR A 208 -24.52 -24.80 14.81
CA THR A 208 -25.07 -25.89 13.99
C THR A 208 -24.81 -25.67 12.51
N VAL A 209 -24.92 -26.73 11.71
CA VAL A 209 -24.76 -26.63 10.24
C VAL A 209 -25.83 -25.71 9.63
N GLU A 210 -27.03 -25.77 10.16
CA GLU A 210 -28.17 -24.96 9.69
C GLU A 210 -27.99 -23.47 10.03
N GLU A 211 -27.58 -23.16 11.28
CA GLU A 211 -27.23 -21.79 11.69
C GLU A 211 -26.10 -21.22 10.85
N SER A 212 -25.03 -21.99 10.65
CA SER A 212 -23.88 -21.58 9.87
C SER A 212 -24.26 -21.30 8.40
N ALA A 213 -25.10 -22.14 7.80
CA ALA A 213 -25.60 -21.94 6.45
C ALA A 213 -26.36 -20.62 6.36
N HIS A 214 -27.33 -20.39 7.25
CA HIS A 214 -28.16 -19.20 7.25
C HIS A 214 -27.34 -17.92 7.49
N LEU A 215 -26.44 -17.91 8.48
CA LEU A 215 -25.56 -16.79 8.79
C LEU A 215 -24.58 -16.47 7.65
N CYS A 216 -24.25 -17.44 6.80
CA CYS A 216 -23.42 -17.25 5.62
C CYS A 216 -24.21 -16.94 4.34
N GLY A 217 -25.53 -16.67 4.45
CA GLY A 217 -26.36 -16.24 3.32
C GLY A 217 -26.79 -17.37 2.39
N TYR A 218 -26.90 -18.60 2.89
CA TYR A 218 -27.54 -19.72 2.18
C TYR A 218 -29.00 -19.86 2.66
N GLU A 219 -29.92 -19.98 1.70
CA GLU A 219 -31.34 -20.15 1.99
C GLU A 219 -31.66 -21.55 2.57
N ASP A 220 -30.86 -22.55 2.19
CA ASP A 220 -31.00 -23.90 2.69
C ASP A 220 -29.67 -24.60 2.99
N ALA A 221 -29.69 -25.48 4.01
CA ALA A 221 -28.53 -26.22 4.48
C ALA A 221 -28.05 -27.30 3.49
N PHE A 222 -28.90 -27.75 2.55
CA PHE A 222 -28.52 -28.75 1.57
C PHE A 222 -27.59 -28.17 0.50
N ASN A 223 -27.95 -27.04 -0.10
CA ASN A 223 -27.12 -26.31 -1.04
C ASN A 223 -25.80 -25.87 -0.38
N PHE A 224 -25.86 -25.37 0.85
CA PHE A 224 -24.68 -25.07 1.64
C PHE A 224 -23.75 -26.29 1.77
N SER A 225 -24.28 -27.42 2.25
CA SER A 225 -23.49 -28.63 2.47
C SER A 225 -22.82 -29.15 1.20
N LYS A 226 -23.51 -29.07 0.06
CA LYS A 226 -22.99 -29.42 -1.25
C LYS A 226 -21.82 -28.51 -1.66
N MET A 227 -21.97 -27.18 -1.49
CA MET A 227 -20.94 -26.22 -1.82
C MET A 227 -19.74 -26.31 -0.87
N PHE A 228 -19.99 -26.49 0.42
CA PHE A 228 -18.94 -26.70 1.43
C PHE A 228 -18.11 -27.93 1.09
N LYS A 229 -18.76 -29.10 0.85
CA LYS A 229 -18.04 -30.33 0.49
C LYS A 229 -17.24 -30.17 -0.79
N LYS A 230 -17.77 -29.46 -1.79
CA LYS A 230 -17.05 -29.17 -3.05
C LYS A 230 -15.77 -28.37 -2.83
N ARG A 231 -15.78 -27.41 -1.89
CA ARG A 231 -14.66 -26.51 -1.62
C ARG A 231 -13.66 -27.07 -0.62
N VAL A 232 -14.13 -27.71 0.44
CA VAL A 232 -13.34 -28.18 1.58
C VAL A 232 -12.95 -29.66 1.47
N GLY A 233 -13.63 -30.42 0.60
CA GLY A 233 -13.40 -31.86 0.43
C GLY A 233 -14.13 -32.76 1.42
N MET A 234 -14.74 -32.19 2.48
CA MET A 234 -15.53 -32.93 3.48
C MET A 234 -16.82 -32.18 3.83
N SER A 235 -17.79 -32.88 4.44
CA SER A 235 -19.06 -32.25 4.83
C SER A 235 -18.89 -31.27 6.01
N PRO A 236 -19.80 -30.28 6.19
CA PRO A 236 -19.79 -29.37 7.33
C PRO A 236 -19.78 -30.11 8.68
N MET A 237 -20.56 -31.19 8.80
CA MET A 237 -20.61 -32.00 10.01
C MET A 237 -19.30 -32.73 10.29
N GLN A 238 -18.62 -33.25 9.26
CA GLN A 238 -17.30 -33.86 9.39
C GLN A 238 -16.25 -32.80 9.79
N TRP A 239 -16.31 -31.62 9.22
CA TRP A 239 -15.45 -30.49 9.58
C TRP A 239 -15.62 -30.12 11.05
N LYS A 240 -16.88 -29.88 11.50
CA LYS A 240 -17.19 -29.56 12.89
C LYS A 240 -16.68 -30.63 13.86
N LYS A 241 -16.88 -31.91 13.55
CA LYS A 241 -16.37 -33.02 14.39
C LYS A 241 -14.85 -33.06 14.49
N LYS A 242 -14.15 -32.61 13.46
CA LYS A 242 -12.69 -32.63 13.39
C LYS A 242 -12.04 -31.41 14.06
N ASN A 243 -12.65 -30.22 13.95
CA ASN A 243 -12.06 -28.95 14.31
C ASN A 243 -12.86 -28.14 15.35
N GLY A 244 -14.12 -28.51 15.62
CA GLY A 244 -14.91 -27.92 16.68
C GLY A 244 -14.53 -28.54 18.02
N GLY A 245 -14.16 -27.68 18.98
CA GLY A 245 -13.84 -28.05 20.36
C GLY A 245 -15.04 -28.45 21.17
#